data_4db3d1186b3724949ce6d8a8e10faf7f
#
_entry.id   4db3d1186b3724949ce6d8a8e10faf7f
#
_cell.length_a   1.000
_cell.length_b   1.000
_cell.length_c   1.000
_cell.angle_alpha   90.00
_cell.angle_beta   90.00
_cell.angle_gamma   90.00
#
_symmetry.space_group_name_H-M   'P 1'
#
loop_
_entity.id
_entity.type
_entity.pdbx_description
1 polymer ?
#
loop_
_entity_poly.entity_id
_entity_poly.type
_entity_poly.pdbx_seq_one_letter_code
_entity_poly.pdbx_strand_id
1 'polypeptide(L)'
;DSNNHSSLIQGIKHSRAEKIIWEHNNLDELEDILKTKKGPKCVVFESVYSMDGDIAPVEQIVNLCEKYEAISYIDEVHAVGLYGPNGAGVCEERGVKPDIINGTLAKAYGVQGGYIAASKTFVDAIRSYAPAFIFTTSLSPVLCAGALASIKYVKEHSELRCDLHL
;
A
#
# COMPACT_ATOMS: atom_id res chain seq x y z
N ASP A 1 -1.33 -4.62 11.21
CA ASP A 1 -0.29 -5.63 11.45
C ASP A 1 0.77 -5.09 12.41
N SER A 2 1.35 -5.97 13.26
CA SER A 2 2.38 -5.59 14.25
C SER A 2 3.69 -5.13 13.61
N ASN A 3 4.01 -5.59 12.41
CA ASN A 3 5.25 -5.30 11.69
C ASN A 3 5.15 -4.13 10.71
N ASN A 4 4.05 -3.38 10.74
CA ASN A 4 3.88 -2.20 9.90
C ASN A 4 5.01 -1.19 10.04
N HIS A 5 5.42 -0.60 8.92
CA HIS A 5 6.42 0.46 8.88
C HIS A 5 6.05 1.66 9.77
N SER A 6 7.05 2.32 10.32
CA SER A 6 6.87 3.44 11.26
C SER A 6 5.99 4.58 10.72
N SER A 7 6.00 4.83 9.40
CA SER A 7 5.14 5.84 8.78
C SER A 7 3.66 5.51 8.89
N LEU A 8 3.29 4.24 8.70
CA LEU A 8 1.91 3.75 8.88
C LEU A 8 1.49 3.89 10.35
N ILE A 9 2.36 3.46 11.27
CA ILE A 9 2.12 3.57 12.71
C ILE A 9 1.89 5.03 13.12
N GLN A 10 2.68 5.97 12.59
CA GLN A 10 2.51 7.40 12.87
C GLN A 10 1.20 7.94 12.26
N GLY A 11 0.87 7.55 11.03
CA GLY A 11 -0.40 7.91 10.39
C GLY A 11 -1.60 7.44 11.23
N ILE A 12 -1.58 6.19 11.69
CA ILE A 12 -2.63 5.63 12.54
C ILE A 12 -2.74 6.40 13.87
N LYS A 13 -1.61 6.73 14.51
CA LYS A 13 -1.62 7.54 15.73
C LYS A 13 -2.23 8.93 15.52
N HIS A 14 -1.90 9.60 14.41
CA HIS A 14 -2.42 10.93 14.11
C HIS A 14 -3.91 10.93 13.74
N SER A 15 -4.44 9.82 13.25
CA SER A 15 -5.88 9.69 12.94
C SER A 15 -6.77 9.78 14.17
N ARG A 16 -6.24 9.54 15.39
CA ARG A 16 -6.96 9.45 16.66
C ARG A 16 -8.02 8.35 16.71
N ALA A 17 -8.07 7.46 15.71
CA ALA A 17 -8.94 6.29 15.74
C ALA A 17 -8.46 5.29 16.82
N GLU A 18 -9.38 4.46 17.29
CA GLU A 18 -8.98 3.31 18.13
C GLU A 18 -8.01 2.44 17.34
N LYS A 19 -6.86 2.17 17.92
CA LYS A 19 -5.81 1.36 17.33
C LYS A 19 -5.83 -0.04 17.94
N ILE A 20 -5.94 -1.04 17.09
CA ILE A 20 -5.82 -2.45 17.48
C ILE A 20 -4.67 -3.04 16.65
N ILE A 21 -3.76 -3.71 17.32
CA ILE A 21 -2.62 -4.37 16.69
C ILE A 21 -2.91 -5.86 16.71
N TRP A 22 -2.74 -6.55 15.58
CA TRP A 22 -2.78 -8.00 15.52
C TRP A 22 -1.37 -8.55 15.23
N GLU A 23 -1.15 -9.79 15.61
CA GLU A 23 0.11 -10.49 15.39
C GLU A 23 0.39 -10.60 13.90
N HIS A 24 1.66 -10.48 13.55
CA HIS A 24 2.14 -10.46 12.17
C HIS A 24 1.59 -11.63 11.35
N ASN A 25 0.88 -11.29 10.26
CA ASN A 25 0.24 -12.23 9.32
C ASN A 25 -0.75 -13.23 9.94
N ASN A 26 -1.18 -13.03 11.21
CA ASN A 26 -2.15 -13.90 11.88
C ASN A 26 -3.59 -13.57 11.44
N LEU A 27 -4.08 -14.35 10.47
CA LEU A 27 -5.42 -14.14 9.89
C LEU A 27 -6.55 -14.48 10.88
N ASP A 28 -6.36 -15.45 11.77
CA ASP A 28 -7.37 -15.85 12.74
C ASP A 28 -7.61 -14.73 13.75
N GLU A 29 -6.53 -14.12 14.26
CA GLU A 29 -6.65 -12.99 15.17
C GLU A 29 -7.26 -11.76 14.46
N LEU A 30 -6.85 -11.48 13.21
CA LEU A 30 -7.45 -10.40 12.43
C LEU A 30 -8.96 -10.62 12.24
N GLU A 31 -9.36 -11.83 11.88
CA GLU A 31 -10.77 -12.16 11.71
C GLU A 31 -11.57 -11.98 13.01
N ASP A 32 -11.05 -12.43 14.14
CA ASP A 32 -11.70 -12.29 15.45
C ASP A 32 -11.84 -10.81 15.87
N ILE A 33 -10.85 -9.98 15.57
CA ILE A 33 -10.94 -8.53 15.76
C ILE A 33 -12.07 -7.96 14.89
N LEU A 34 -12.09 -8.29 13.60
CA LEU A 34 -13.07 -7.77 12.66
C LEU A 34 -14.50 -8.19 13.00
N LYS A 35 -14.71 -9.41 13.51
CA LYS A 35 -16.00 -9.92 14.00
C LYS A 35 -16.54 -9.12 15.19
N THR A 36 -15.66 -8.75 16.10
CA THR A 36 -16.07 -8.15 17.39
C THR A 36 -16.26 -6.65 17.33
N LYS A 37 -15.52 -5.96 16.45
CA LYS A 37 -15.54 -4.49 16.34
C LYS A 37 -16.68 -4.01 15.44
N LYS A 38 -17.43 -3.03 15.95
CA LYS A 38 -18.53 -2.36 15.23
C LYS A 38 -18.09 -1.02 14.67
N GLY A 39 -18.80 -0.54 13.66
CA GLY A 39 -18.56 0.74 13.01
C GLY A 39 -17.47 0.69 11.93
N PRO A 40 -17.07 1.86 11.38
CA PRO A 40 -16.07 1.93 10.31
C PRO A 40 -14.73 1.36 10.76
N LYS A 41 -14.15 0.50 9.94
CA LYS A 41 -12.87 -0.17 10.19
C LYS A 41 -11.93 0.07 9.01
N CYS A 42 -10.63 0.19 9.31
CA CYS A 42 -9.58 0.22 8.30
C CYS A 42 -8.48 -0.75 8.72
N VAL A 43 -8.19 -1.71 7.86
CA VAL A 43 -7.08 -2.68 8.06
C VAL A 43 -5.88 -2.15 7.31
N VAL A 44 -4.77 -1.94 8.03
CA VAL A 44 -3.53 -1.37 7.48
C VAL A 44 -2.42 -2.40 7.57
N PHE A 45 -1.79 -2.71 6.45
CA PHE A 45 -0.72 -3.73 6.36
C PHE A 45 0.19 -3.46 5.16
N GLU A 46 1.35 -4.12 5.11
CA GLU A 46 2.28 -4.08 3.98
C GLU A 46 2.12 -5.34 3.13
N SER A 47 2.35 -5.25 1.83
CA SER A 47 2.38 -6.43 0.97
C SER A 47 3.71 -7.19 1.07
N VAL A 48 4.81 -6.44 1.12
CA VAL A 48 6.17 -6.95 1.38
C VAL A 48 6.73 -6.16 2.55
N TYR A 49 7.01 -6.85 3.63
CA TYR A 49 7.48 -6.21 4.86
C TYR A 49 8.94 -5.81 4.80
N SER A 50 9.23 -4.58 5.23
CA SER A 50 10.52 -3.94 5.04
C SER A 50 11.69 -4.59 5.79
N MET A 51 11.42 -5.25 6.93
CA MET A 51 12.46 -5.80 7.79
C MET A 51 12.72 -7.28 7.52
N ASP A 52 11.68 -8.03 7.25
CA ASP A 52 11.75 -9.49 7.12
C ASP A 52 11.72 -9.96 5.67
N GLY A 53 11.17 -9.11 4.77
CA GLY A 53 11.07 -9.38 3.33
C GLY A 53 9.98 -10.41 2.98
N ASP A 54 9.19 -10.82 3.95
CA ASP A 54 8.09 -11.74 3.72
C ASP A 54 6.88 -11.07 3.06
N ILE A 55 6.08 -11.87 2.38
CA ILE A 55 4.89 -11.41 1.66
C ILE A 55 3.65 -11.72 2.51
N ALA A 56 2.84 -10.71 2.75
CA ALA A 56 1.56 -10.85 3.43
C ALA A 56 0.60 -11.78 2.66
N PRO A 57 -0.32 -12.46 3.35
CA PRO A 57 -1.43 -13.18 2.72
C PRO A 57 -2.51 -12.20 2.20
N VAL A 58 -2.11 -11.40 1.17
CA VAL A 58 -2.86 -10.23 0.68
C VAL A 58 -4.31 -10.57 0.30
N GLU A 59 -4.50 -11.68 -0.43
CA GLU A 59 -5.83 -12.12 -0.89
C GLU A 59 -6.75 -12.39 0.31
N GLN A 60 -6.23 -13.10 1.31
CA GLN A 60 -7.02 -13.47 2.49
C GLN A 60 -7.35 -12.24 3.34
N ILE A 61 -6.41 -11.31 3.51
CA ILE A 61 -6.65 -10.06 4.25
C ILE A 61 -7.71 -9.22 3.54
N VAL A 62 -7.60 -9.03 2.22
CA VAL A 62 -8.60 -8.26 1.45
C VAL A 62 -9.98 -8.92 1.50
N ASN A 63 -10.05 -10.24 1.37
CA ASN A 63 -11.31 -10.98 1.50
C ASN A 63 -11.94 -10.82 2.90
N LEU A 64 -11.12 -10.79 3.97
CA LEU A 64 -11.62 -10.49 5.31
C LEU A 64 -12.13 -9.05 5.42
N CYS A 65 -11.42 -8.09 4.80
CA CYS A 65 -11.89 -6.70 4.74
C CYS A 65 -13.27 -6.60 4.06
N GLU A 66 -13.43 -7.21 2.91
CA GLU A 66 -14.73 -7.24 2.19
C GLU A 66 -15.82 -7.90 3.05
N LYS A 67 -15.53 -9.08 3.62
CA LYS A 67 -16.48 -9.84 4.44
C LYS A 67 -17.01 -9.06 5.66
N TYR A 68 -16.15 -8.23 6.27
CA TYR A 68 -16.47 -7.48 7.49
C TYR A 68 -16.66 -5.98 7.26
N GLU A 69 -16.82 -5.55 6.01
CA GLU A 69 -17.04 -4.14 5.63
C GLU A 69 -15.96 -3.22 6.20
N ALA A 70 -14.70 -3.65 6.11
CA ALA A 70 -13.54 -2.88 6.49
C ALA A 70 -12.82 -2.34 5.25
N ILE A 71 -12.28 -1.12 5.34
CA ILE A 71 -11.42 -0.55 4.29
C ILE A 71 -10.07 -1.26 4.34
N SER A 72 -9.60 -1.74 3.21
CA SER A 72 -8.26 -2.31 3.04
C SER A 72 -7.28 -1.23 2.59
N TYR A 73 -6.28 -0.94 3.44
CA TYR A 73 -5.16 -0.05 3.13
C TYR A 73 -3.88 -0.86 3.06
N ILE A 74 -3.30 -0.99 1.87
CA ILE A 74 -2.08 -1.76 1.67
C ILE A 74 -0.90 -0.85 1.28
N ASP A 75 0.24 -1.07 1.91
CA ASP A 75 1.51 -0.47 1.56
C ASP A 75 2.26 -1.40 0.60
N GLU A 76 2.41 -0.96 -0.64
CA GLU A 76 3.13 -1.67 -1.71
C GLU A 76 4.53 -1.07 -1.97
N VAL A 77 5.04 -0.26 -1.06
CA VAL A 77 6.29 0.51 -1.22
C VAL A 77 7.48 -0.39 -1.54
N HIS A 78 7.52 -1.61 -1.01
CA HIS A 78 8.55 -2.61 -1.30
C HIS A 78 8.21 -3.55 -2.46
N ALA A 79 7.02 -3.41 -3.07
CA ALA A 79 6.54 -4.30 -4.12
C ALA A 79 6.42 -3.64 -5.49
N VAL A 80 6.07 -2.35 -5.54
CA VAL A 80 5.94 -1.62 -6.82
C VAL A 80 7.27 -1.54 -7.55
N GLY A 81 7.25 -1.84 -8.83
CA GLY A 81 8.43 -1.98 -9.70
C GLY A 81 9.06 -3.37 -9.67
N LEU A 82 8.71 -4.25 -8.71
CA LEU A 82 9.35 -5.55 -8.49
C LEU A 82 8.40 -6.73 -8.74
N TYR A 83 7.14 -6.62 -8.35
CA TYR A 83 6.13 -7.68 -8.44
C TYR A 83 5.06 -7.37 -9.47
N GLY A 84 4.45 -8.40 -10.00
CA GLY A 84 3.38 -8.33 -10.98
C GLY A 84 3.85 -8.18 -12.43
N PRO A 85 3.03 -8.55 -13.40
CA PRO A 85 3.40 -8.57 -14.83
C PRO A 85 3.78 -7.19 -15.38
N ASN A 86 3.22 -6.10 -14.85
CA ASN A 86 3.58 -4.74 -15.24
C ASN A 86 4.42 -4.00 -14.18
N GLY A 87 4.79 -4.67 -13.08
CA GLY A 87 5.49 -4.07 -11.96
C GLY A 87 4.60 -3.20 -11.06
N ALA A 88 3.30 -3.48 -11.02
CA ALA A 88 2.36 -2.70 -10.20
C ALA A 88 2.24 -3.20 -8.75
N GLY A 89 2.95 -4.25 -8.39
CA GLY A 89 3.03 -4.76 -7.02
C GLY A 89 2.42 -6.14 -6.82
N VAL A 90 2.40 -6.60 -5.57
CA VAL A 90 1.85 -7.91 -5.18
C VAL A 90 0.35 -7.99 -5.45
N CYS A 91 -0.38 -6.88 -5.28
CA CYS A 91 -1.82 -6.86 -5.60
C CYS A 91 -2.08 -7.16 -7.08
N GLU A 92 -1.25 -6.64 -7.98
CA GLU A 92 -1.34 -6.98 -9.41
C GLU A 92 -1.01 -8.46 -9.64
N GLU A 93 0.05 -8.97 -9.03
CA GLU A 93 0.48 -10.36 -9.17
C GLU A 93 -0.61 -11.34 -8.73
N ARG A 94 -1.32 -11.01 -7.65
CA ARG A 94 -2.37 -11.83 -7.07
C ARG A 94 -3.77 -11.55 -7.65
N GLY A 95 -3.91 -10.55 -8.51
CA GLY A 95 -5.20 -10.14 -9.07
C GLY A 95 -6.18 -9.55 -8.04
N VAL A 96 -5.67 -8.96 -6.97
CA VAL A 96 -6.45 -8.42 -5.84
C VAL A 96 -6.62 -6.92 -5.98
N LYS A 97 -7.78 -6.39 -5.58
CA LYS A 97 -8.09 -4.95 -5.63
C LYS A 97 -8.44 -4.44 -4.23
N PRO A 98 -7.45 -3.99 -3.45
CA PRO A 98 -7.72 -3.32 -2.19
C PRO A 98 -8.35 -1.93 -2.41
N ASP A 99 -8.92 -1.34 -1.37
CA ASP A 99 -9.53 0.00 -1.47
C ASP A 99 -8.48 1.09 -1.67
N ILE A 100 -7.35 1.00 -0.98
CA ILE A 100 -6.27 1.99 -1.03
C ILE A 100 -4.92 1.28 -1.15
N ILE A 101 -4.14 1.66 -2.15
CA ILE A 101 -2.74 1.28 -2.31
C ILE A 101 -1.86 2.51 -2.04
N ASN A 102 -0.89 2.36 -1.16
CA ASN A 102 0.21 3.30 -0.97
C ASN A 102 1.44 2.80 -1.74
N GLY A 103 2.02 3.64 -2.58
CA GLY A 103 3.20 3.32 -3.36
C GLY A 103 4.24 4.41 -3.31
N THR A 104 5.47 4.07 -3.67
CA THR A 104 6.59 5.02 -3.71
C THR A 104 7.21 5.12 -5.09
N LEU A 105 7.77 6.29 -5.38
CA LEU A 105 8.64 6.54 -6.53
C LEU A 105 10.13 6.47 -6.15
N ALA A 106 10.43 6.35 -4.84
CA ALA A 106 11.78 6.54 -4.31
C ALA A 106 12.60 5.24 -4.17
N LYS A 107 12.03 4.09 -4.48
CA LYS A 107 12.74 2.79 -4.42
C LYS A 107 13.03 2.28 -5.84
N ALA A 108 12.27 1.32 -6.33
CA ALA A 108 12.51 0.71 -7.64
C ALA A 108 12.52 1.72 -8.81
N TYR A 109 11.73 2.78 -8.72
CA TYR A 109 11.68 3.80 -9.77
C TYR A 109 12.78 4.86 -9.68
N GLY A 110 13.55 4.92 -8.60
CA GLY A 110 14.77 5.72 -8.47
C GLY A 110 14.58 7.24 -8.48
N VAL A 111 13.38 7.75 -8.18
CA VAL A 111 13.10 9.19 -8.07
C VAL A 111 12.51 9.54 -6.72
N GLN A 112 12.21 10.80 -6.46
CA GLN A 112 11.57 11.21 -5.21
C GLN A 112 10.04 11.22 -5.33
N GLY A 113 9.33 10.88 -4.26
CA GLY A 113 7.89 11.01 -4.14
C GLY A 113 7.17 9.70 -3.84
N GLY A 114 5.87 9.81 -3.72
CA GLY A 114 4.96 8.69 -3.50
C GLY A 114 3.58 9.01 -4.01
N TYR A 115 2.71 8.01 -3.98
CA TYR A 115 1.34 8.15 -4.46
C TYR A 115 0.38 7.26 -3.69
N ILE A 116 -0.89 7.62 -3.77
CA ILE A 116 -2.00 6.76 -3.37
C ILE A 116 -2.82 6.42 -4.61
N ALA A 117 -3.11 5.14 -4.80
CA ALA A 117 -4.05 4.65 -5.79
C ALA A 117 -5.29 4.11 -5.08
N ALA A 118 -6.46 4.64 -5.45
CA ALA A 118 -7.74 4.30 -4.86
C ALA A 118 -8.89 4.68 -5.80
N SER A 119 -10.14 4.46 -5.37
CA SER A 119 -11.31 4.97 -6.09
C SER A 119 -11.27 6.51 -6.19
N LYS A 120 -11.96 7.06 -7.20
CA LYS A 120 -12.07 8.52 -7.37
C LYS A 120 -12.55 9.21 -6.11
N THR A 121 -13.52 8.64 -5.41
CA THR A 121 -14.07 9.20 -4.16
C THR A 121 -13.01 9.26 -3.06
N PHE A 122 -12.23 8.22 -2.86
CA PHE A 122 -11.12 8.21 -1.90
C PHE A 122 -10.05 9.24 -2.26
N VAL A 123 -9.64 9.29 -3.53
CA VAL A 123 -8.63 10.24 -4.01
C VAL A 123 -9.11 11.68 -3.79
N ASP A 124 -10.36 12.00 -4.13
CA ASP A 124 -10.93 13.33 -3.94
C ASP A 124 -11.01 13.72 -2.45
N ALA A 125 -11.37 12.76 -1.57
CA ALA A 125 -11.39 12.97 -0.14
C ALA A 125 -9.99 13.26 0.42
N ILE A 126 -8.99 12.44 0.04
CA ILE A 126 -7.60 12.63 0.48
C ILE A 126 -7.06 13.99 0.00
N ARG A 127 -7.29 14.35 -1.26
CA ARG A 127 -6.87 15.65 -1.81
C ARG A 127 -7.53 16.84 -1.10
N SER A 128 -8.75 16.67 -0.61
CA SER A 128 -9.53 17.75 0.02
C SER A 128 -9.26 17.88 1.51
N TYR A 129 -8.88 16.80 2.20
CA TYR A 129 -8.81 16.77 3.66
C TYR A 129 -7.45 16.40 4.24
N ALA A 130 -6.51 15.88 3.45
CA ALA A 130 -5.19 15.50 3.97
C ALA A 130 -4.26 16.72 4.10
N PRO A 131 -3.92 17.18 5.32
CA PRO A 131 -3.07 18.37 5.49
C PRO A 131 -1.71 18.21 4.84
N ALA A 132 -1.12 17.02 4.88
CA ALA A 132 0.17 16.71 4.27
C ALA A 132 0.16 16.82 2.74
N PHE A 133 -1.00 16.71 2.11
CA PHE A 133 -1.15 16.94 0.67
C PHE A 133 -1.43 18.42 0.36
N ILE A 134 -2.37 19.05 1.12
CA ILE A 134 -2.85 20.41 0.84
C ILE A 134 -1.75 21.44 1.08
N PHE A 135 -1.00 21.30 2.17
CA PHE A 135 -0.01 22.28 2.64
C PHE A 135 1.44 21.93 2.27
N THR A 136 1.62 21.11 1.24
CA THR A 136 2.95 20.76 0.72
C THR A 136 3.11 21.21 -0.72
N THR A 137 4.37 21.41 -1.13
CA THR A 137 4.69 21.70 -2.52
C THR A 137 4.57 20.42 -3.35
N SER A 138 3.96 20.53 -4.53
CA SER A 138 3.86 19.41 -5.47
C SER A 138 5.22 18.98 -6.00
N LEU A 139 5.31 17.75 -6.51
CA LEU A 139 6.50 17.26 -7.20
C LEU A 139 6.84 18.16 -8.39
N SER A 140 8.12 18.41 -8.59
CA SER A 140 8.58 19.20 -9.73
C SER A 140 8.33 18.47 -11.06
N PRO A 141 8.15 19.20 -12.19
CA PRO A 141 7.96 18.57 -13.50
C PRO A 141 9.09 17.60 -13.88
N VAL A 142 10.33 17.88 -13.45
CA VAL A 142 11.48 17.00 -13.70
C VAL A 142 11.31 15.65 -13.00
N LEU A 143 10.90 15.65 -11.73
CA LEU A 143 10.63 14.43 -10.97
C LEU A 143 9.46 13.65 -11.59
N CYS A 144 8.40 14.33 -12.00
CA CYS A 144 7.26 13.71 -12.68
C CYS A 144 7.67 13.06 -14.02
N ALA A 145 8.50 13.75 -14.81
CA ALA A 145 9.02 13.21 -16.05
C ALA A 145 9.93 11.99 -15.83
N GLY A 146 10.82 12.06 -14.83
CA GLY A 146 11.67 10.94 -14.42
C GLY A 146 10.85 9.73 -13.97
N ALA A 147 9.86 9.95 -13.10
CA ALA A 147 8.96 8.89 -12.64
C ALA A 147 8.21 8.24 -13.81
N LEU A 148 7.65 9.05 -14.74
CA LEU A 148 6.95 8.54 -15.91
C LEU A 148 7.85 7.68 -16.80
N ALA A 149 9.09 8.13 -17.05
CA ALA A 149 10.06 7.40 -17.84
C ALA A 149 10.43 6.06 -17.16
N SER A 150 10.72 6.09 -15.85
CA SER A 150 11.08 4.90 -15.08
C SER A 150 9.94 3.88 -15.03
N ILE A 151 8.70 4.31 -14.76
CA ILE A 151 7.54 3.42 -14.73
C ILE A 151 7.32 2.77 -16.09
N LYS A 152 7.40 3.53 -17.19
CA LYS A 152 7.26 2.98 -18.54
C LYS A 152 8.36 1.96 -18.83
N TYR A 153 9.60 2.29 -18.50
CA TYR A 153 10.75 1.40 -18.70
C TYR A 153 10.58 0.08 -17.94
N VAL A 154 10.28 0.15 -16.65
CA VAL A 154 10.04 -1.04 -15.82
C VAL A 154 8.87 -1.89 -16.36
N LYS A 155 7.82 -1.26 -16.85
CA LYS A 155 6.67 -1.96 -17.44
C LYS A 155 7.03 -2.70 -18.73
N GLU A 156 7.87 -2.09 -19.58
CA GLU A 156 8.28 -2.64 -20.88
C GLU A 156 9.40 -3.69 -20.76
N HIS A 157 10.15 -3.68 -19.65
CA HIS A 157 11.34 -4.52 -19.40
C HIS A 157 11.07 -5.50 -18.25
N SER A 158 10.28 -6.54 -18.52
CA SER A 158 9.96 -7.57 -17.51
C SER A 158 11.16 -8.41 -17.08
N GLU A 159 12.17 -8.52 -17.92
CA GLU A 159 13.44 -9.22 -17.64
C GLU A 159 14.13 -8.69 -16.38
N LEU A 160 14.05 -7.38 -16.11
CA LEU A 160 14.63 -6.79 -14.89
C LEU A 160 14.03 -7.37 -13.61
N ARG A 161 12.73 -7.66 -13.64
CA ARG A 161 12.05 -8.28 -12.49
C ARG A 161 12.37 -9.76 -12.38
N CYS A 162 12.45 -10.46 -13.51
CA CYS A 162 12.84 -11.87 -13.54
C CYS A 162 14.25 -12.05 -12.96
N ASP A 163 15.21 -11.22 -13.37
CA ASP A 163 16.60 -11.30 -12.90
C ASP A 163 16.72 -11.02 -11.40
N LEU A 164 15.82 -10.21 -10.83
CA LEU A 164 15.81 -9.90 -9.40
C LEU A 164 15.33 -11.07 -8.53
N HIS A 165 14.48 -11.93 -9.09
CA HIS A 165 13.87 -13.07 -8.37
C HIS A 165 14.62 -14.39 -8.58
N LEU A 166 15.75 -14.38 -9.28
CA LEU A 166 16.67 -15.52 -9.45
C LEU A 166 17.68 -15.61 -8.30
#